data_aa7730d7ca2479a8be2afa33c30209ed
#
_entry.id   aa7730d7ca2479a8be2afa33c30209ed
#
_cell.length_a   1.000
_cell.length_b   1.000
_cell.length_c   1.000
_cell.angle_alpha   90.00
_cell.angle_beta   90.00
_cell.angle_gamma   90.00
#
_symmetry.space_group_name_H-M   'P 1'
#
loop_
_entity.id
_entity.type
_entity.pdbx_description
1 polymer ?
#
loop_
_entity_poly.entity_id
_entity_poly.type
_entity_poly.pdbx_seq_one_letter_code
_entity_poly.pdbx_strand_id
1 'polypeptide(L)'
;GLGMRSAVMLAPSAFLASAAGTTELQARILPPAISIVPDDSVISALRSWSARSQSSPPTGTDAYSQGNWDLACIQKVKEQLLDGACDPRDHARLLASQSVHSADWLLALPISSCGLRLSDEAVRVAVGMRLGVKICEEHPCPCGAMVDKLGTHGLSCRKSADRQQRHSPAQSDPLPPSRNCGTSR
;
A
#
# COMPACT_ATOMS: atom_id res chain seq x y z
N GLY A 1 0.17 2.84 -3.67
CA GLY A 1 0.52 3.78 -2.60
C GLY A 1 1.32 3.12 -1.47
N LEU A 2 1.64 3.89 -0.46
CA LEU A 2 2.44 3.44 0.70
C LEU A 2 1.56 3.00 1.90
N GLY A 3 0.26 2.79 1.71
CA GLY A 3 -0.66 2.44 2.80
C GLY A 3 -1.15 3.64 3.63
N MET A 4 -0.64 4.83 3.38
CA MET A 4 -1.11 6.05 4.05
C MET A 4 -2.47 6.47 3.49
N ARG A 5 -3.43 6.68 4.37
CA ARG A 5 -4.79 7.06 3.98
C ARG A 5 -5.15 8.42 4.60
N SER A 6 -5.90 9.23 3.86
CA SER A 6 -6.44 10.48 4.37
C SER A 6 -7.60 10.21 5.33
N ALA A 7 -7.57 10.82 6.52
CA ALA A 7 -8.68 10.73 7.47
C ALA A 7 -10.00 11.25 6.87
N VAL A 8 -9.95 12.30 6.07
CA VAL A 8 -11.11 12.86 5.37
C VAL A 8 -11.73 11.84 4.39
N MET A 9 -10.90 11.01 3.78
CA MET A 9 -11.37 9.95 2.86
C MET A 9 -11.96 8.76 3.60
N LEU A 10 -11.43 8.43 4.78
CA LEU A 10 -11.87 7.28 5.57
C LEU A 10 -13.07 7.57 6.48
N ALA A 11 -13.24 8.81 6.94
CA ALA A 11 -14.24 9.17 7.93
C ALA A 11 -15.67 8.75 7.56
N PRO A 12 -16.17 8.97 6.33
CA PRO A 12 -17.52 8.53 5.96
C PRO A 12 -17.69 7.01 6.04
N SER A 13 -16.74 6.23 5.54
CA SER A 13 -16.79 4.76 5.57
C SER A 13 -16.79 4.22 7.00
N ALA A 14 -15.91 4.74 7.86
CA ALA A 14 -15.83 4.35 9.27
C ALA A 14 -17.11 4.69 10.03
N PHE A 15 -17.62 5.90 9.83
CA PHE A 15 -18.83 6.37 10.49
C PHE A 15 -20.06 5.56 10.07
N LEU A 16 -20.23 5.31 8.76
CA LEU A 16 -21.36 4.54 8.22
C LEU A 16 -21.34 3.10 8.69
N ALA A 17 -20.18 2.46 8.71
CA ALA A 17 -20.03 1.10 9.25
C ALA A 17 -20.39 1.02 10.74
N SER A 18 -19.95 2.00 11.53
CA SER A 18 -20.29 2.11 12.95
C SER A 18 -21.78 2.35 13.16
N ALA A 19 -22.38 3.27 12.41
CA ALA A 19 -23.80 3.56 12.49
C ALA A 19 -24.65 2.31 12.15
N ALA A 20 -24.30 1.60 11.07
CA ALA A 20 -24.97 0.36 10.68
C ALA A 20 -24.85 -0.73 11.76
N GLY A 21 -23.63 -0.94 12.29
CA GLY A 21 -23.34 -1.97 13.28
C GLY A 21 -23.98 -1.72 14.66
N THR A 22 -24.36 -0.49 14.97
CA THR A 22 -24.99 -0.13 16.26
C THR A 22 -26.52 -0.12 16.23
N THR A 23 -27.14 -0.24 15.07
CA THR A 23 -28.61 -0.14 14.91
C THR A 23 -29.37 -1.14 15.78
N GLU A 24 -28.94 -2.40 15.81
CA GLU A 24 -29.57 -3.44 16.63
C GLU A 24 -29.42 -3.14 18.13
N LEU A 25 -28.25 -2.66 18.55
CA LEU A 25 -27.99 -2.27 19.92
C LEU A 25 -28.87 -1.08 20.34
N GLN A 26 -29.01 -0.09 19.48
CA GLN A 26 -29.88 1.05 19.69
C GLN A 26 -31.35 0.60 19.87
N ALA A 27 -31.83 -0.33 19.05
CA ALA A 27 -33.17 -0.87 19.15
C ALA A 27 -33.43 -1.61 20.47
N ARG A 28 -32.38 -2.18 21.10
CA ARG A 28 -32.47 -2.86 22.40
C ARG A 28 -32.42 -1.92 23.60
N ILE A 29 -31.79 -0.76 23.45
CA ILE A 29 -31.58 0.21 24.53
C ILE A 29 -32.68 1.26 24.55
N LEU A 30 -33.12 1.71 23.38
CA LEU A 30 -34.10 2.78 23.26
C LEU A 30 -35.52 2.26 23.52
N PRO A 31 -36.37 3.10 24.18
CA PRO A 31 -37.80 2.76 24.34
C PRO A 31 -38.46 2.54 22.96
N PRO A 32 -39.45 1.62 22.87
CA PRO A 32 -40.12 1.31 21.61
C PRO A 32 -40.85 2.53 20.93
N ALA A 33 -41.10 3.56 21.71
CA ALA A 33 -41.71 4.80 21.21
C ALA A 33 -40.74 5.68 20.44
N ILE A 34 -39.43 5.42 20.53
CA ILE A 34 -38.42 6.19 19.81
C ILE A 34 -38.12 5.46 18.49
N SER A 35 -38.49 6.10 17.40
CA SER A 35 -38.14 5.62 16.06
C SER A 35 -36.66 5.89 15.80
N ILE A 36 -35.90 4.83 15.45
CA ILE A 36 -34.53 4.94 15.01
C ILE A 36 -34.55 5.44 13.56
N VAL A 37 -34.52 6.74 13.38
CA VAL A 37 -34.41 7.39 12.07
C VAL A 37 -32.93 7.76 11.87
N PRO A 38 -32.38 7.54 10.67
CA PRO A 38 -31.04 8.06 10.38
C PRO A 38 -30.98 9.57 10.63
N ASP A 39 -30.05 10.00 11.46
CA ASP A 39 -29.87 11.44 11.74
C ASP A 39 -29.20 12.15 10.53
N ASP A 40 -29.18 13.48 10.58
CA ASP A 40 -28.59 14.29 9.50
C ASP A 40 -27.12 13.96 9.27
N SER A 41 -26.40 13.48 10.29
CA SER A 41 -24.98 13.08 10.18
C SER A 41 -24.83 11.82 9.33
N VAL A 42 -25.70 10.84 9.52
CA VAL A 42 -25.71 9.61 8.70
C VAL A 42 -26.06 9.94 7.24
N ILE A 43 -27.07 10.78 7.03
CA ILE A 43 -27.49 11.21 5.69
C ILE A 43 -26.35 11.98 5.01
N SER A 44 -25.69 12.90 5.71
CA SER A 44 -24.55 13.66 5.19
C SER A 44 -23.36 12.76 4.86
N ALA A 45 -23.03 11.82 5.74
CA ALA A 45 -21.94 10.86 5.50
C ALA A 45 -22.24 9.97 4.29
N LEU A 46 -23.49 9.51 4.14
CA LEU A 46 -23.92 8.70 3.01
C LEU A 46 -23.82 9.46 1.69
N ARG A 47 -24.24 10.73 1.67
CA ARG A 47 -24.07 11.60 0.48
C ARG A 47 -22.61 11.76 0.11
N SER A 48 -21.75 12.03 1.11
CA SER A 48 -20.30 12.19 0.90
C SER A 48 -19.67 10.90 0.38
N TRP A 49 -20.06 9.76 0.90
CA TRP A 49 -19.58 8.47 0.47
C TRP A 49 -20.05 8.13 -0.96
N SER A 50 -21.36 8.29 -1.25
CA SER A 50 -21.94 8.02 -2.57
C SER A 50 -21.33 8.88 -3.68
N ALA A 51 -21.03 10.14 -3.39
CA ALA A 51 -20.37 11.04 -4.34
C ALA A 51 -18.96 10.56 -4.72
N ARG A 52 -18.26 9.85 -3.80
CA ARG A 52 -16.90 9.35 -4.03
C ARG A 52 -16.86 7.95 -4.63
N SER A 53 -17.72 7.06 -4.14
CA SER A 53 -17.74 5.65 -4.56
C SER A 53 -18.46 5.45 -5.89
N GLN A 54 -19.46 6.28 -6.16
CA GLN A 54 -20.38 6.13 -7.29
C GLN A 54 -21.02 4.72 -7.35
N SER A 55 -21.21 4.11 -6.18
CA SER A 55 -21.73 2.74 -6.01
C SER A 55 -22.92 2.73 -5.06
N SER A 56 -23.68 1.64 -5.06
CA SER A 56 -24.72 1.39 -4.06
C SER A 56 -24.10 1.06 -2.70
N PRO A 57 -24.69 1.53 -1.59
CA PRO A 57 -24.24 1.22 -0.26
C PRO A 57 -24.27 -0.29 0.04
N PRO A 58 -23.33 -0.81 0.84
CA PRO A 58 -23.40 -2.17 1.37
C PRO A 58 -24.67 -2.35 2.21
N THR A 59 -25.25 -3.55 2.19
CA THR A 59 -26.50 -3.87 2.90
C THR A 59 -26.32 -5.05 3.84
N GLY A 60 -27.23 -5.21 4.80
CA GLY A 60 -27.17 -6.31 5.77
C GLY A 60 -25.89 -6.30 6.58
N THR A 61 -25.32 -7.49 6.82
CA THR A 61 -24.07 -7.67 7.60
C THR A 61 -22.85 -7.05 6.94
N ASP A 62 -22.85 -6.87 5.63
CA ASP A 62 -21.76 -6.24 4.90
C ASP A 62 -21.60 -4.76 5.27
N ALA A 63 -22.70 -4.10 5.63
CA ALA A 63 -22.69 -2.71 6.08
C ALA A 63 -21.96 -2.50 7.41
N TYR A 64 -21.74 -3.56 8.21
CA TYR A 64 -21.04 -3.46 9.50
C TYR A 64 -19.51 -3.39 9.35
N SER A 65 -18.99 -3.74 8.19
CA SER A 65 -17.56 -3.74 7.91
C SER A 65 -17.13 -2.45 7.19
N GLN A 66 -16.26 -1.65 7.81
CA GLN A 66 -15.65 -0.50 7.17
C GLN A 66 -14.95 -0.87 5.85
N GLY A 67 -14.33 -2.06 5.79
CA GLY A 67 -13.65 -2.54 4.59
C GLY A 67 -14.56 -2.60 3.36
N ASN A 68 -15.82 -2.99 3.54
CA ASN A 68 -16.79 -3.06 2.44
C ASN A 68 -17.18 -1.66 1.92
N TRP A 69 -17.30 -0.68 2.81
CA TRP A 69 -17.50 0.72 2.42
C TRP A 69 -16.26 1.29 1.71
N ASP A 70 -15.05 0.99 2.22
CA ASP A 70 -13.80 1.47 1.64
C ASP A 70 -13.55 0.88 0.26
N LEU A 71 -13.93 -0.37 0.02
CA LEU A 71 -13.63 -1.09 -1.21
C LEU A 71 -14.13 -0.36 -2.45
N ALA A 72 -15.37 0.14 -2.42
CA ALA A 72 -15.97 0.89 -3.53
C ALA A 72 -15.21 2.20 -3.80
N CYS A 73 -14.85 2.93 -2.74
CA CYS A 73 -14.06 4.17 -2.87
C CYS A 73 -12.64 3.89 -3.41
N ILE A 74 -12.01 2.80 -2.95
CA ILE A 74 -10.68 2.38 -3.41
C ILE A 74 -10.73 2.01 -4.90
N GLN A 75 -11.75 1.27 -5.31
CA GLN A 75 -11.92 0.89 -6.71
C GLN A 75 -12.04 2.12 -7.61
N LYS A 76 -12.84 3.10 -7.21
CA LYS A 76 -13.01 4.35 -7.96
C LYS A 76 -11.71 5.15 -8.08
N VAL A 77 -10.95 5.26 -6.99
CA VAL A 77 -9.62 5.91 -7.01
C VAL A 77 -8.65 5.16 -7.93
N LYS A 78 -8.68 3.83 -7.94
CA LYS A 78 -7.84 3.02 -8.85
C LYS A 78 -8.16 3.32 -10.31
N GLU A 79 -9.44 3.33 -10.67
CA GLU A 79 -9.91 3.66 -12.02
C GLU A 79 -9.41 5.05 -12.43
N GLN A 80 -9.65 6.06 -11.60
CA GLN A 80 -9.20 7.44 -11.86
C GLN A 80 -7.68 7.56 -12.04
N LEU A 81 -6.89 6.82 -11.26
CA LEU A 81 -5.43 6.82 -11.38
C LEU A 81 -4.98 6.17 -12.68
N LEU A 82 -5.61 5.08 -13.11
CA LEU A 82 -5.28 4.40 -14.36
C LEU A 82 -5.71 5.23 -15.57
N ASP A 83 -6.90 5.80 -15.54
CA ASP A 83 -7.41 6.66 -16.62
C ASP A 83 -6.58 7.94 -16.77
N GLY A 84 -6.06 8.47 -15.66
CA GLY A 84 -5.19 9.65 -15.64
C GLY A 84 -3.73 9.37 -16.03
N ALA A 85 -3.32 8.11 -16.14
CA ALA A 85 -1.95 7.73 -16.48
C ALA A 85 -1.70 7.81 -17.99
N CYS A 86 -1.25 8.99 -18.47
CA CYS A 86 -0.97 9.22 -19.88
C CYS A 86 0.33 8.52 -20.36
N ASP A 87 1.30 8.30 -19.47
CA ASP A 87 2.55 7.61 -19.79
C ASP A 87 2.39 6.10 -19.63
N PRO A 88 2.70 5.27 -20.66
CA PRO A 88 2.67 3.81 -20.55
C PRO A 88 3.51 3.25 -19.40
N ARG A 89 4.59 3.91 -19.01
CA ARG A 89 5.43 3.51 -17.86
C ARG A 89 4.70 3.71 -16.53
N ASP A 90 4.02 4.84 -16.39
CA ASP A 90 3.19 5.13 -15.21
C ASP A 90 2.02 4.17 -15.10
N HIS A 91 1.37 3.87 -16.21
CA HIS A 91 0.30 2.88 -16.27
C HIS A 91 0.80 1.49 -15.82
N ALA A 92 1.95 1.04 -16.36
CA ALA A 92 2.57 -0.23 -15.96
C ALA A 92 2.95 -0.24 -14.47
N ARG A 93 3.50 0.85 -13.94
CA ARG A 93 3.83 1.02 -12.53
C ARG A 93 2.59 0.93 -11.63
N LEU A 94 1.50 1.58 -12.02
CA LEU A 94 0.23 1.55 -11.28
C LEU A 94 -0.35 0.13 -11.27
N LEU A 95 -0.35 -0.58 -12.39
CA LEU A 95 -0.77 -1.98 -12.48
C LEU A 95 0.10 -2.88 -11.59
N ALA A 96 1.42 -2.75 -11.65
CA ALA A 96 2.34 -3.50 -10.81
C ALA A 96 2.09 -3.21 -9.31
N SER A 97 1.80 -1.96 -8.94
CA SER A 97 1.50 -1.57 -7.56
C SER A 97 0.18 -2.14 -7.02
N GLN A 98 -0.72 -2.57 -7.89
CA GLN A 98 -2.01 -3.18 -7.53
C GLN A 98 -1.93 -4.70 -7.41
N SER A 99 -0.84 -5.33 -7.88
CA SER A 99 -0.66 -6.77 -7.81
C SER A 99 -0.65 -7.27 -6.37
N VAL A 100 -1.17 -8.45 -6.16
CA VAL A 100 -1.10 -9.15 -4.86
C VAL A 100 0.36 -9.22 -4.42
N HIS A 101 0.62 -9.03 -3.14
CA HIS A 101 1.97 -9.03 -2.53
C HIS A 101 2.91 -7.88 -2.95
N SER A 102 2.49 -6.95 -3.82
CA SER A 102 3.34 -5.82 -4.23
C SER A 102 3.72 -4.87 -3.09
N ALA A 103 3.03 -4.94 -1.96
CA ALA A 103 3.22 -4.09 -0.79
C ALA A 103 3.81 -4.82 0.43
N ASP A 104 4.06 -6.13 0.36
CA ASP A 104 4.46 -6.95 1.52
C ASP A 104 5.77 -6.47 2.15
N TRP A 105 6.70 -5.99 1.34
CA TRP A 105 7.96 -5.42 1.82
C TRP A 105 7.78 -4.20 2.73
N LEU A 106 6.67 -3.45 2.60
CA LEU A 106 6.34 -2.32 3.48
C LEU A 106 5.92 -2.79 4.89
N LEU A 107 5.46 -4.03 5.00
CA LEU A 107 5.01 -4.64 6.24
C LEU A 107 6.07 -5.55 6.86
N ALA A 108 7.17 -5.81 6.14
CA ALA A 108 8.26 -6.64 6.63
C ALA A 108 8.95 -6.01 7.84
N LEU A 109 9.14 -6.78 8.91
CA LEU A 109 9.90 -6.33 10.07
C LEU A 109 11.38 -6.16 9.70
N PRO A 110 12.02 -5.03 10.07
CA PRO A 110 13.40 -4.73 9.70
C PRO A 110 14.40 -5.49 10.59
N ILE A 111 14.40 -6.81 10.53
CA ILE A 111 15.27 -7.69 11.34
C ILE A 111 16.62 -7.84 10.66
N SER A 112 17.66 -7.24 11.23
CA SER A 112 19.03 -7.26 10.65
C SER A 112 19.64 -8.66 10.61
N SER A 113 19.41 -9.50 11.63
CA SER A 113 19.92 -10.87 11.69
C SER A 113 19.36 -11.80 10.61
N CYS A 114 18.19 -11.46 10.05
CA CYS A 114 17.56 -12.21 8.96
C CYS A 114 17.78 -11.56 7.59
N GLY A 115 18.59 -10.49 7.49
CA GLY A 115 18.80 -9.75 6.24
C GLY A 115 17.57 -8.97 5.75
N LEU A 116 16.56 -8.78 6.61
CA LEU A 116 15.30 -8.10 6.25
C LEU A 116 15.38 -6.57 6.40
N ARG A 117 16.46 -6.06 7.00
CA ARG A 117 16.65 -4.61 7.13
C ARG A 117 17.23 -4.05 5.83
N LEU A 118 16.43 -3.27 5.13
CA LEU A 118 16.89 -2.51 3.97
C LEU A 118 17.73 -1.32 4.44
N SER A 119 18.74 -0.94 3.64
CA SER A 119 19.45 0.32 3.85
C SER A 119 18.55 1.51 3.50
N ASP A 120 18.87 2.68 4.05
CA ASP A 120 18.08 3.91 3.78
C ASP A 120 18.02 4.22 2.28
N GLU A 121 19.12 3.96 1.57
CA GLU A 121 19.17 4.12 0.12
C GLU A 121 18.25 3.13 -0.61
N ALA A 122 18.24 1.88 -0.21
CA ALA A 122 17.34 0.87 -0.78
C ALA A 122 15.86 1.24 -0.54
N VAL A 123 15.53 1.72 0.66
CA VAL A 123 14.17 2.20 0.98
C VAL A 123 13.81 3.41 0.10
N ARG A 124 14.72 4.40 0.00
CA ARG A 124 14.51 5.59 -0.83
C ARG A 124 14.22 5.22 -2.28
N VAL A 125 15.03 4.34 -2.86
CA VAL A 125 14.87 3.89 -4.25
C VAL A 125 13.56 3.11 -4.42
N ALA A 126 13.26 2.14 -3.54
CA ALA A 126 12.05 1.31 -3.63
C ALA A 126 10.77 2.15 -3.51
N VAL A 127 10.76 3.12 -2.58
CA VAL A 127 9.64 4.07 -2.41
C VAL A 127 9.53 4.98 -3.64
N GLY A 128 10.65 5.51 -4.13
CA GLY A 128 10.68 6.37 -5.32
C GLY A 128 10.13 5.67 -6.56
N MET A 129 10.54 4.45 -6.81
CA MET A 129 10.04 3.63 -7.91
C MET A 129 8.54 3.34 -7.76
N ARG A 130 8.08 3.00 -6.55
CA ARG A 130 6.67 2.73 -6.28
C ARG A 130 5.78 3.96 -6.53
N LEU A 131 6.28 5.14 -6.19
CA LEU A 131 5.55 6.42 -6.36
C LEU A 131 5.74 7.04 -7.75
N GLY A 132 6.73 6.60 -8.53
CA GLY A 132 7.06 7.18 -9.82
C GLY A 132 7.69 8.57 -9.70
N VAL A 133 8.48 8.81 -8.65
CA VAL A 133 9.20 10.07 -8.45
C VAL A 133 10.66 9.93 -8.87
N LYS A 134 11.32 11.08 -9.08
CA LYS A 134 12.75 11.12 -9.42
C LYS A 134 13.59 10.47 -8.33
N ILE A 135 14.44 9.52 -8.69
CA ILE A 135 15.35 8.83 -7.77
C ILE A 135 16.82 9.13 -8.05
N CYS A 136 17.14 9.59 -9.27
CA CYS A 136 18.50 9.98 -9.66
C CYS A 136 18.47 11.14 -10.65
N GLU A 137 19.63 11.72 -10.93
CA GLU A 137 19.82 12.60 -12.09
C GLU A 137 20.14 11.77 -13.33
N GLU A 138 19.83 12.33 -14.50
CA GLU A 138 20.14 11.69 -15.77
C GLU A 138 21.66 11.50 -15.93
N HIS A 139 22.09 10.31 -16.26
CA HIS A 139 23.50 10.00 -16.41
C HIS A 139 23.75 8.86 -17.41
N PRO A 140 24.93 8.80 -18.05
CA PRO A 140 25.27 7.70 -18.92
C PRO A 140 25.53 6.40 -18.11
N CYS A 141 24.90 5.31 -18.52
CA CYS A 141 25.20 3.99 -17.99
C CYS A 141 26.47 3.40 -18.63
N PRO A 142 27.27 2.60 -17.92
CA PRO A 142 28.39 1.85 -18.52
C PRO A 142 28.03 0.97 -19.71
N CYS A 143 26.76 0.65 -19.91
CA CYS A 143 26.26 -0.08 -21.08
C CYS A 143 26.10 0.80 -22.34
N GLY A 144 26.27 2.12 -22.22
CA GLY A 144 26.09 3.10 -23.29
C GLY A 144 24.71 3.74 -23.38
N ALA A 145 23.72 3.25 -22.64
CA ALA A 145 22.39 3.87 -22.60
C ALA A 145 22.32 5.02 -21.59
N MET A 146 21.41 5.97 -21.80
CA MET A 146 21.10 6.99 -20.78
C MET A 146 20.16 6.44 -19.73
N VAL A 147 20.47 6.71 -18.46
CA VAL A 147 19.60 6.44 -17.32
C VAL A 147 18.72 7.68 -17.12
N ASP A 148 17.42 7.48 -17.14
CA ASP A 148 16.44 8.54 -16.88
C ASP A 148 16.32 8.85 -15.37
N LYS A 149 15.63 9.94 -15.04
CA LYS A 149 15.43 10.38 -13.65
C LYS A 149 14.67 9.37 -12.79
N LEU A 150 13.92 8.47 -13.40
CA LEU A 150 13.18 7.41 -12.71
C LEU A 150 14.07 6.17 -12.44
N GLY A 151 15.28 6.11 -13.02
CA GLY A 151 16.21 5.01 -12.83
C GLY A 151 15.75 3.66 -13.39
N THR A 152 14.72 3.64 -14.22
CA THR A 152 14.08 2.41 -14.74
C THR A 152 15.03 1.56 -15.55
N HIS A 153 16.03 2.17 -16.19
CA HIS A 153 17.08 1.47 -16.91
C HIS A 153 17.83 0.46 -16.04
N GLY A 154 18.03 0.77 -14.75
CA GLY A 154 18.71 -0.13 -13.79
C GLY A 154 18.02 -1.50 -13.66
N LEU A 155 16.71 -1.57 -13.84
CA LEU A 155 15.93 -2.81 -13.76
C LEU A 155 16.16 -3.77 -14.95
N SER A 156 16.50 -3.22 -16.11
CA SER A 156 16.66 -3.97 -17.37
C SER A 156 18.11 -4.01 -17.86
N CYS A 157 19.02 -3.25 -17.27
CA CYS A 157 20.40 -3.16 -17.73
C CYS A 157 21.15 -4.48 -17.55
N ARG A 158 21.81 -4.95 -18.63
CA ARG A 158 22.62 -6.17 -18.60
C ARG A 158 23.89 -6.04 -17.74
N LYS A 159 24.39 -4.80 -17.53
CA LYS A 159 25.55 -4.48 -16.70
C LYS A 159 25.17 -4.04 -15.28
N SER A 160 23.94 -4.24 -14.86
CA SER A 160 23.53 -3.97 -13.47
C SER A 160 24.23 -4.96 -12.52
N ALA A 161 24.92 -4.44 -11.51
CA ALA A 161 25.64 -5.23 -10.51
C ALA A 161 24.72 -6.24 -9.79
N ASP A 162 23.50 -5.83 -9.45
CA ASP A 162 22.52 -6.69 -8.78
C ASP A 162 22.07 -7.87 -9.63
N ARG A 163 22.09 -7.72 -10.96
CA ARG A 163 21.74 -8.82 -11.86
C ARG A 163 22.86 -9.87 -11.89
N GLN A 164 24.10 -9.44 -11.80
CA GLN A 164 25.24 -10.36 -11.71
C GLN A 164 25.25 -11.09 -10.37
N GLN A 165 24.97 -10.42 -9.26
CA GLN A 165 24.89 -11.05 -7.94
C GLN A 165 23.76 -12.09 -7.83
N ARG A 166 22.59 -11.82 -8.41
CA ARG A 166 21.48 -12.78 -8.41
C ARG A 166 21.74 -14.06 -9.23
N HIS A 167 22.64 -14.00 -10.16
CA HIS A 167 22.99 -15.12 -11.06
C HIS A 167 24.36 -15.73 -10.78
N SER A 168 25.14 -15.14 -9.86
CA SER A 168 26.35 -15.80 -9.35
C SER A 168 25.96 -16.87 -8.33
N PRO A 169 26.50 -18.09 -8.41
CA PRO A 169 26.29 -19.08 -7.36
C PRO A 169 26.79 -18.45 -6.04
N ALA A 170 25.98 -18.55 -5.00
CA ALA A 170 26.28 -17.98 -3.70
C ALA A 170 27.67 -18.45 -3.27
N GLN A 171 28.64 -17.54 -3.25
CA GLN A 171 29.84 -17.74 -2.48
C GLN A 171 29.37 -17.77 -1.02
N SER A 172 29.32 -18.97 -0.47
CA SER A 172 29.12 -19.18 0.96
C SER A 172 30.31 -18.53 1.66
N ASP A 173 30.08 -17.35 2.25
CA ASP A 173 31.03 -16.79 3.20
C ASP A 173 31.21 -17.83 4.33
N PRO A 174 32.44 -18.21 4.65
CA PRO A 174 32.68 -19.14 5.76
C PRO A 174 32.15 -18.49 7.04
N LEU A 175 31.25 -19.20 7.73
CA LEU A 175 30.75 -18.77 9.04
C LEU A 175 31.96 -18.39 9.93
N PRO A 176 31.91 -17.22 10.60
CA PRO A 176 32.95 -16.89 11.57
C PRO A 176 32.97 -17.95 12.68
N PRO A 177 34.16 -18.36 13.18
CA PRO A 177 34.25 -19.41 14.17
C PRO A 177 33.47 -19.03 15.42
N SER A 178 32.62 -19.94 15.88
CA SER A 178 31.82 -19.82 17.10
C SER A 178 32.75 -19.44 18.27
N ARG A 179 32.58 -18.28 18.86
CA ARG A 179 33.23 -17.90 20.12
C ARG A 179 32.71 -18.84 21.20
N ASN A 180 33.53 -19.78 21.62
CA ASN A 180 33.31 -20.57 22.82
C ASN A 180 33.13 -19.62 24.02
N CYS A 181 31.94 -19.61 24.55
CA CYS A 181 31.66 -18.99 25.84
C CYS A 181 32.29 -19.88 26.92
N GLY A 182 33.50 -19.50 27.34
CA GLY A 182 34.19 -20.19 28.42
C GLY A 182 33.44 -20.02 29.73
N THR A 183 32.98 -21.13 30.25
CA THR A 183 32.52 -21.27 31.65
C THR A 183 33.69 -20.99 32.58
N SER A 184 33.66 -19.84 33.25
CA SER A 184 34.51 -19.59 34.41
C SER A 184 33.75 -20.00 35.68
N ARG A 185 34.43 -20.82 36.48
CA ARG A 185 34.02 -21.26 37.82
C ARG A 185 33.92 -20.10 38.81
#